data_3cbef599bc4bd1ce66b1978142547714
#
_entry.id   3cbef599bc4bd1ce66b1978142547714
#
_cell.length_a   1.000
_cell.length_b   1.000
_cell.length_c   1.000
_cell.angle_alpha   90.00
_cell.angle_beta   90.00
_cell.angle_gamma   90.00
#
_symmetry.space_group_name_H-M   'P 1'
#
loop_
_entity.id
_entity.type
_entity.pdbx_description
1 polymer ?
#
loop_
_entity_poly.entity_id
_entity_poly.type
_entity_poly.pdbx_seq_one_letter_code
_entity_poly.pdbx_strand_id
1 'polypeptide(L)'
;YGYEIHSGVTEFPEEKALTSISPIHENGEIMAEGSQNTEGKLNVYGTYVHGVFDGDGIAVKIVEALLAKKGKKMDDIQTINFAEYKRQQYDILADSIRENLDMKKIYEILEAGV
;
A
#
# COMPACT_ATOMS: atom_id res chain seq x y z
N TYR A 1 5.41 -5.15 -0.65
CA TYR A 1 4.45 -6.14 -0.18
C TYR A 1 3.04 -5.62 -0.33
N GLY A 2 2.12 -6.50 -0.69
CA GLY A 2 0.71 -6.23 -0.79
C GLY A 2 -0.07 -7.54 -0.67
N TYR A 3 -1.38 -7.47 -0.85
CA TYR A 3 -2.23 -8.66 -0.87
C TYR A 3 -3.32 -8.49 -1.92
N GLU A 4 -3.80 -9.60 -2.46
CA GLU A 4 -4.89 -9.64 -3.42
C GLU A 4 -6.13 -10.27 -2.77
N ILE A 5 -7.26 -9.59 -2.90
CA ILE A 5 -8.59 -10.13 -2.54
C ILE A 5 -9.54 -9.73 -3.65
N HIS A 6 -9.81 -10.63 -4.57
CA HIS A 6 -10.77 -10.39 -5.63
C HIS A 6 -11.49 -11.68 -6.04
N SER A 7 -12.66 -11.52 -6.64
CA SER A 7 -13.41 -12.60 -7.26
C SER A 7 -13.33 -12.46 -8.78
N GLY A 8 -13.07 -13.56 -9.45
CA GLY A 8 -12.94 -13.59 -10.91
C GLY A 8 -11.50 -13.46 -11.39
N VAL A 9 -11.33 -13.63 -12.69
CA VAL A 9 -10.05 -13.59 -13.38
C VAL A 9 -10.14 -12.50 -14.46
N THR A 10 -9.16 -11.60 -14.48
CA THR A 10 -9.02 -10.62 -15.54
C THR A 10 -7.98 -11.11 -16.53
N GLU A 11 -8.40 -11.31 -17.77
CA GLU A 11 -7.50 -11.65 -18.87
C GLU A 11 -6.91 -10.38 -19.48
N PHE A 12 -5.60 -10.36 -19.63
CA PHE A 12 -4.87 -9.29 -20.31
C PHE A 12 -3.65 -9.87 -21.04
N PRO A 13 -3.19 -9.24 -22.12
CA PRO A 13 -1.94 -9.63 -22.76
C PRO A 13 -0.75 -9.45 -21.80
N GLU A 14 0.12 -10.45 -21.69
CA GLU A 14 1.29 -10.40 -20.78
C GLU A 14 2.20 -9.19 -21.03
N GLU A 15 2.33 -8.78 -22.30
CA GLU A 15 3.11 -7.59 -22.67
C GLU A 15 2.52 -6.28 -22.13
N LYS A 16 1.27 -6.30 -21.66
CA LYS A 16 0.60 -5.17 -21.01
C LYS A 16 0.51 -5.32 -19.49
N ALA A 17 1.17 -6.30 -18.91
CA ALA A 17 1.24 -6.42 -17.46
C ALA A 17 1.85 -5.16 -16.82
N LEU A 18 1.28 -4.74 -15.69
CA LEU A 18 1.80 -3.61 -14.93
C LEU A 18 3.05 -4.01 -14.14
N THR A 19 3.04 -5.19 -13.58
CA THR A 19 4.09 -5.71 -12.72
C THR A 19 4.14 -7.24 -12.74
N SER A 20 5.07 -7.78 -11.97
CA SER A 20 5.17 -9.21 -11.70
C SER A 20 5.16 -9.43 -10.20
N ILE A 21 4.39 -10.40 -9.75
CA ILE A 21 4.27 -10.76 -8.35
C ILE A 21 4.81 -12.18 -8.11
N SER A 22 5.33 -12.40 -6.92
CA SER A 22 5.71 -13.72 -6.42
C SER A 22 4.90 -13.99 -5.14
N PRO A 23 3.84 -14.83 -5.24
CA PRO A 23 3.02 -15.16 -4.08
C PRO A 23 3.84 -15.90 -3.00
N ILE A 24 3.62 -15.53 -1.73
CA ILE A 24 4.37 -16.13 -0.61
C ILE A 24 3.98 -17.60 -0.39
N HIS A 25 2.73 -17.95 -0.73
CA HIS A 25 2.15 -19.28 -0.45
C HIS A 25 2.07 -20.22 -1.65
N GLU A 26 2.43 -19.75 -2.82
CA GLU A 26 2.46 -20.55 -4.04
C GLU A 26 3.93 -20.69 -4.48
N ASN A 27 4.38 -21.86 -4.77
CA ASN A 27 5.74 -22.33 -5.12
C ASN A 27 6.76 -21.33 -5.71
N GLY A 28 6.57 -20.03 -5.48
CA GLY A 28 7.47 -18.97 -5.90
C GLY A 28 7.44 -18.67 -7.41
N GLU A 29 6.46 -19.18 -8.14
CA GLU A 29 6.28 -18.83 -9.55
C GLU A 29 5.94 -17.34 -9.69
N ILE A 30 6.68 -16.68 -10.57
CA ILE A 30 6.44 -15.26 -10.88
C ILE A 30 5.26 -15.20 -11.85
N MET A 31 4.24 -14.45 -11.49
CA MET A 31 3.06 -14.23 -12.32
C MET A 31 2.96 -12.77 -12.77
N ALA A 32 2.46 -12.57 -13.98
CA ALA A 32 2.10 -11.25 -14.48
C ALA A 32 0.89 -10.72 -13.70
N GLU A 33 0.92 -9.46 -13.28
CA GLU A 33 -0.14 -8.84 -12.50
C GLU A 33 -0.45 -7.43 -13.01
N GLY A 34 -1.74 -7.09 -12.93
CA GLY A 34 -2.25 -5.80 -13.34
C GLY A 34 -2.17 -5.56 -14.85
N SER A 35 -2.62 -4.42 -15.27
CA SER A 35 -2.60 -4.03 -16.67
C SER A 35 -2.29 -2.57 -16.84
N GLN A 36 -1.68 -2.22 -17.96
CA GLN A 36 -1.38 -0.84 -18.32
C GLN A 36 -1.77 -0.54 -19.77
N ASN A 37 -2.23 0.67 -19.99
CA ASN A 37 -2.41 1.22 -21.33
C ASN A 37 -1.72 2.59 -21.39
N THR A 38 -0.60 2.62 -22.09
CA THR A 38 0.22 3.82 -22.29
C THR A 38 0.22 4.31 -23.73
N GLU A 39 -0.64 3.73 -24.58
CA GLU A 39 -0.75 4.11 -25.99
C GLU A 39 -1.36 5.51 -26.14
N GLY A 40 -0.76 6.29 -27.00
CA GLY A 40 -1.20 7.66 -27.25
C GLY A 40 -1.04 8.58 -26.03
N LYS A 41 -2.15 9.20 -25.63
CA LYS A 41 -2.20 10.07 -24.43
C LYS A 41 -2.75 9.38 -23.19
N LEU A 42 -3.06 8.08 -23.31
CA LEU A 42 -3.61 7.33 -22.19
C LEU A 42 -2.49 6.98 -21.20
N ASN A 43 -2.80 7.14 -19.92
CA ASN A 43 -1.96 6.73 -18.80
C ASN A 43 -2.89 6.00 -17.83
N VAL A 44 -3.30 4.80 -18.19
CA VAL A 44 -4.22 3.98 -17.41
C VAL A 44 -3.45 2.80 -16.85
N TYR A 45 -3.55 2.62 -15.56
CA TYR A 45 -2.91 1.53 -14.82
C TYR A 45 -3.92 0.90 -13.89
N GLY A 46 -3.95 -0.42 -13.83
CA GLY A 46 -4.83 -1.17 -12.95
C GLY A 46 -4.08 -2.30 -12.29
N THR A 47 -4.36 -2.56 -11.01
CA THR A 47 -3.77 -3.64 -10.24
C THR A 47 -4.79 -4.15 -9.23
N TYR A 48 -4.72 -5.44 -8.91
CA TYR A 48 -5.46 -6.06 -7.81
C TYR A 48 -4.67 -6.06 -6.49
N VAL A 49 -3.40 -5.67 -6.54
CA VAL A 49 -2.57 -5.61 -5.34
C VAL A 49 -3.03 -4.47 -4.44
N HIS A 50 -3.61 -4.82 -3.30
CA HIS A 50 -3.95 -3.88 -2.24
C HIS A 50 -2.70 -3.46 -1.48
N GLY A 51 -2.69 -2.23 -0.98
CA GLY A 51 -1.57 -1.68 -0.23
C GLY A 51 -0.38 -1.26 -1.11
N VAL A 52 -0.55 -1.20 -2.42
CA VAL A 52 0.53 -0.80 -3.35
C VAL A 52 1.11 0.58 -3.03
N PHE A 53 0.30 1.49 -2.50
CA PHE A 53 0.75 2.83 -2.09
C PHE A 53 1.28 2.89 -0.65
N ASP A 54 1.08 1.84 0.14
CA ASP A 54 1.58 1.74 1.52
C ASP A 54 3.08 1.35 1.53
N GLY A 55 3.58 0.82 0.42
CA GLY A 55 4.96 0.42 0.26
C GLY A 55 5.92 1.60 0.07
N ASP A 56 7.20 1.34 0.38
CA ASP A 56 8.25 2.34 0.38
C ASP A 56 8.45 3.00 -0.99
N GLY A 57 7.94 4.22 -1.11
CA GLY A 57 8.31 5.15 -2.17
C GLY A 57 7.54 5.02 -3.48
N ILE A 58 6.56 4.12 -3.65
CA ILE A 58 5.78 4.02 -4.91
C ILE A 58 4.99 5.32 -5.14
N ALA A 59 4.28 5.81 -4.12
CA ALA A 59 3.55 7.07 -4.21
C ALA A 59 4.47 8.24 -4.56
N VAL A 60 5.66 8.29 -3.94
CA VAL A 60 6.67 9.32 -4.22
C VAL A 60 7.13 9.25 -5.67
N LYS A 61 7.46 8.06 -6.19
CA LYS A 61 7.88 7.88 -7.59
C LYS A 61 6.81 8.30 -8.60
N ILE A 62 5.54 8.04 -8.29
CA ILE A 62 4.43 8.48 -9.14
C ILE A 62 4.34 10.00 -9.15
N VAL A 63 4.43 10.63 -7.97
CA VAL A 63 4.43 12.10 -7.85
C VAL A 63 5.61 12.71 -8.59
N GLU A 64 6.82 12.16 -8.45
CA GLU A 64 8.02 12.58 -9.19
C GLU A 64 7.81 12.53 -10.70
N ALA A 65 7.26 11.40 -11.20
CA ALA A 65 6.99 11.25 -12.63
C ALA A 65 5.95 12.27 -13.15
N LEU A 66 4.92 12.55 -12.35
CA LEU A 66 3.90 13.57 -12.69
C LEU A 66 4.46 14.99 -12.66
N LEU A 67 5.33 15.30 -11.70
CA LEU A 67 6.00 16.60 -11.60
C LEU A 67 6.95 16.81 -12.77
N ALA A 68 7.75 15.80 -13.12
CA ALA A 68 8.65 15.85 -14.27
C ALA A 68 7.89 16.18 -15.57
N LYS A 69 6.71 15.52 -15.78
CA LYS A 69 5.85 15.84 -16.92
C LYS A 69 5.33 17.28 -16.92
N LYS A 70 5.22 17.92 -15.76
CA LYS A 70 4.76 19.31 -15.59
C LYS A 70 5.92 20.31 -15.50
N GLY A 71 7.17 19.89 -15.65
CA GLY A 71 8.35 20.72 -15.52
C GLY A 71 8.58 21.25 -14.10
N LYS A 72 8.05 20.55 -13.07
CA LYS A 72 8.20 20.88 -11.65
C LYS A 72 9.18 19.93 -10.98
N LYS A 73 9.72 20.34 -9.82
CA LYS A 73 10.63 19.53 -9.00
C LYS A 73 9.97 19.10 -7.69
N MET A 74 10.50 18.04 -7.08
CA MET A 74 10.04 17.51 -5.79
C MET A 74 10.21 18.50 -4.63
N ASP A 75 11.19 19.37 -4.67
CA ASP A 75 11.46 20.36 -3.63
C ASP A 75 10.27 21.29 -3.33
N ASP A 76 9.32 21.36 -4.27
CA ASP A 76 8.08 22.12 -4.13
C ASP A 76 6.98 21.38 -3.35
N ILE A 77 7.21 20.13 -2.92
CA ILE A 77 6.17 19.27 -2.32
C ILE A 77 6.71 18.60 -1.05
N GLN A 78 5.94 18.73 0.03
CA GLN A 78 6.18 17.92 1.23
C GLN A 78 5.64 16.50 0.98
N THR A 79 6.52 15.51 1.05
CA THR A 79 6.13 14.10 1.01
C THR A 79 5.95 13.58 2.42
N ILE A 80 4.89 12.82 2.63
CA ILE A 80 4.64 12.10 3.88
C ILE A 80 5.11 10.66 3.68
N ASN A 81 5.99 10.18 4.55
CA ASN A 81 6.23 8.76 4.66
C ASN A 81 5.01 8.12 5.32
N PHE A 82 4.22 7.38 4.54
CA PHE A 82 2.94 6.85 4.99
C PHE A 82 3.11 5.82 6.12
N ALA A 83 4.14 5.00 6.08
CA ALA A 83 4.44 4.03 7.12
C ALA A 83 4.75 4.71 8.46
N GLU A 84 5.57 5.76 8.43
CA GLU A 84 5.89 6.57 9.61
C GLU A 84 4.65 7.30 10.15
N TYR A 85 3.87 7.92 9.27
CA TYR A 85 2.61 8.56 9.65
C TYR A 85 1.65 7.58 10.32
N LYS A 86 1.47 6.39 9.73
CA LYS A 86 0.60 5.34 10.27
C LYS A 86 1.06 4.88 11.65
N ARG A 87 2.36 4.71 11.86
CA ARG A 87 2.92 4.38 13.17
C ARG A 87 2.60 5.44 14.21
N GLN A 88 2.82 6.71 13.89
CA GLN A 88 2.49 7.82 14.77
C GLN A 88 0.99 7.87 15.13
N GLN A 89 0.09 7.57 14.18
CA GLN A 89 -1.34 7.50 14.47
C GLN A 89 -1.69 6.34 15.42
N TYR A 90 -1.03 5.20 15.32
CA TYR A 90 -1.20 4.11 16.26
C TYR A 90 -0.69 4.44 17.67
N ASP A 91 0.42 5.16 17.78
CA ASP A 91 0.95 5.60 19.07
C ASP A 91 -0.04 6.59 19.74
N ILE A 92 -0.57 7.55 18.99
CA ILE A 92 -1.59 8.49 19.49
C ILE A 92 -2.85 7.74 19.94
N LEU A 93 -3.32 6.77 19.17
CA LEU A 93 -4.47 5.94 19.55
C LEU A 93 -4.18 5.14 20.82
N ALA A 94 -3.02 4.52 20.93
CA ALA A 94 -2.62 3.74 22.09
C ALA A 94 -2.55 4.59 23.36
N ASP A 95 -2.01 5.79 23.26
CA ASP A 95 -1.94 6.73 24.39
C ASP A 95 -3.34 7.19 24.80
N SER A 96 -4.19 7.53 23.86
CA SER A 96 -5.59 7.86 24.13
C SER A 96 -6.35 6.72 24.84
N ILE A 97 -6.12 5.47 24.43
CA ILE A 97 -6.71 4.30 25.09
C ILE A 97 -6.19 4.19 26.54
N ARG A 98 -4.88 4.31 26.75
CA ARG A 98 -4.27 4.23 28.09
C ARG A 98 -4.77 5.31 29.04
N GLU A 99 -5.00 6.52 28.54
CA GLU A 99 -5.50 7.64 29.34
C GLU A 99 -6.98 7.52 29.73
N ASN A 100 -7.78 6.83 28.90
CA ASN A 100 -9.24 6.81 29.07
C ASN A 100 -9.80 5.47 29.56
N LEU A 101 -8.98 4.41 29.61
CA LEU A 101 -9.40 3.09 30.09
C LEU A 101 -8.62 2.67 31.34
N ASP A 102 -9.28 1.90 32.21
CA ASP A 102 -8.60 1.22 33.31
C ASP A 102 -7.79 0.03 32.78
N MET A 103 -6.60 0.31 32.33
CA MET A 103 -5.69 -0.68 31.76
C MET A 103 -5.35 -1.80 32.74
N LYS A 104 -5.26 -1.48 34.03
CA LYS A 104 -4.98 -2.49 35.06
C LYS A 104 -6.10 -3.53 35.11
N LYS A 105 -7.34 -3.08 35.13
CA LYS A 105 -8.50 -3.97 35.14
C LYS A 105 -8.60 -4.81 33.85
N ILE A 106 -8.24 -4.24 32.71
CA ILE A 106 -8.18 -4.97 31.44
C ILE A 106 -7.16 -6.11 31.51
N TYR A 107 -5.96 -5.87 32.02
CA TYR A 107 -4.95 -6.91 32.18
C TYR A 107 -5.35 -7.97 33.20
N GLU A 108 -5.98 -7.58 34.33
CA GLU A 108 -6.51 -8.52 35.31
C GLU A 108 -7.56 -9.48 34.69
N ILE A 109 -8.44 -8.96 33.83
CA ILE A 109 -9.42 -9.80 33.11
C ILE A 109 -8.74 -10.75 32.13
N LEU A 110 -7.76 -10.27 31.36
CA LEU A 110 -7.01 -11.11 30.43
C LEU A 110 -6.23 -12.22 31.11
N GLU A 111 -5.62 -11.94 32.25
CA GLU A 111 -4.86 -12.94 33.03
C GLU A 111 -5.76 -13.96 33.71
N ALA A 112 -6.96 -13.57 34.14
CA ALA A 112 -7.93 -14.47 34.75
C ALA A 112 -8.48 -15.52 33.76
N GLY A 113 -8.39 -15.24 32.47
CA GLY A 113 -9.00 -16.05 31.41
C GLY A 113 -10.52 -15.88 31.37
N VAL A 114 -11.11 -15.91 30.18
CA VAL A 114 -12.57 -15.90 29.94
C VAL A 114 -13.00 -17.30 29.55
#